data_1bc75237dba2eab4fa18d97bc6347e0f
#
_entry.id   1bc75237dba2eab4fa18d97bc6347e0f
#
_cell.length_a   1.000
_cell.length_b   1.000
_cell.length_c   1.000
_cell.angle_alpha   90.00
_cell.angle_beta   90.00
_cell.angle_gamma   90.00
#
_symmetry.space_group_name_H-M   'P 1'
#
loop_
_entity.id
_entity.type
_entity.pdbx_description
1 polymer ?
#
loop_
_entity_poly.entity_id
_entity_poly.type
_entity_poly.pdbx_seq_one_letter_code
_entity_poly.pdbx_strand_id
1 'polypeptide(L)'
;MSIFRKKEITVPVNDSGGMKKNLKTMDLIFLGIGAVVGTGIFVVTGVAAERYAGPGLVLSFLVAAAAIILSGLCYAEFASRIPVIGGPYAYMYVVFGEIVAWMTGWMIICEFFLAVSSVASGWSGYVHGFLDSLGFSLPQALSGAYNPTNGTYIDLIAMLVVVAVTFWVSLEAKTALRLNNLMVFVKFGIILLFVLVGIFYVKPTNWQPFIPYGFSGVFSGAALVFFALSLIHISEPTRPY
;
A
#
# COMPACT_ATOMS: atom_id res chain seq x y z
N MET A 1 22.72 24.18 -18.90
CA MET A 1 22.66 23.26 -17.74
C MET A 1 22.66 21.83 -18.28
N SER A 2 23.51 20.96 -17.78
CA SER A 2 23.56 19.56 -18.25
C SER A 2 22.39 18.77 -17.64
N ILE A 3 21.57 18.16 -18.49
CA ILE A 3 20.42 17.31 -18.12
C ILE A 3 20.88 16.05 -17.32
N PHE A 4 22.16 15.72 -17.43
CA PHE A 4 22.81 14.61 -16.71
C PHE A 4 23.59 15.07 -15.45
N ARG A 5 23.24 16.21 -14.90
CA ARG A 5 23.85 16.69 -13.65
C ARG A 5 23.53 15.70 -12.52
N LYS A 6 24.57 15.19 -11.87
CA LYS A 6 24.47 14.33 -10.69
C LYS A 6 24.51 15.17 -9.43
N LYS A 7 23.78 14.77 -8.42
CA LYS A 7 23.85 15.38 -7.10
C LYS A 7 25.10 14.84 -6.38
N GLU A 8 25.94 15.74 -5.89
CA GLU A 8 27.04 15.35 -4.98
C GLU A 8 26.46 14.88 -3.65
N ILE A 9 27.03 13.79 -3.12
CA ILE A 9 26.68 13.27 -1.81
C ILE A 9 27.34 14.17 -0.78
N THR A 10 26.69 15.26 -0.41
CA THR A 10 27.08 16.01 0.78
C THR A 10 26.47 15.28 1.96
N VAL A 11 27.26 14.41 2.60
CA VAL A 11 26.91 13.88 3.94
C VAL A 11 26.97 15.09 4.87
N PRO A 12 25.88 15.53 5.49
CA PRO A 12 25.95 16.60 6.46
C PRO A 12 26.71 16.08 7.67
N VAL A 13 28.02 16.37 7.69
CA VAL A 13 28.86 16.16 8.87
C VAL A 13 28.40 17.21 9.88
N ASN A 14 27.63 16.80 10.88
CA ASN A 14 27.21 17.62 12.01
C ASN A 14 26.20 18.75 11.78
N ASP A 15 25.21 18.58 10.93
CA ASP A 15 24.05 19.46 11.07
C ASP A 15 22.93 18.70 11.81
N SER A 16 22.95 18.84 13.15
CA SER A 16 21.83 18.50 14.04
C SER A 16 20.67 19.49 13.82
N GLY A 17 20.39 19.80 12.55
CA GLY A 17 19.29 20.60 12.10
C GLY A 17 17.97 19.93 12.41
N GLY A 18 17.53 20.03 13.63
CA GLY A 18 16.13 20.13 13.99
C GLY A 18 15.23 18.90 13.94
N MET A 19 15.60 17.78 13.33
CA MET A 19 14.75 16.58 13.38
C MET A 19 15.02 15.80 14.67
N LYS A 20 14.16 16.00 15.65
CA LYS A 20 14.20 15.21 16.90
C LYS A 20 13.90 13.75 16.56
N LYS A 21 14.75 12.82 17.00
CA LYS A 21 14.53 11.37 16.93
C LYS A 21 13.34 10.99 17.84
N ASN A 22 12.13 11.17 17.35
CA ASN A 22 10.91 10.92 18.10
C ASN A 22 10.32 9.52 17.89
N LEU A 23 10.84 8.76 16.90
CA LEU A 23 10.35 7.43 16.54
C LEU A 23 11.17 6.34 17.22
N LYS A 24 10.46 5.46 17.92
CA LYS A 24 11.04 4.23 18.48
C LYS A 24 10.99 3.12 17.43
N THR A 25 11.81 2.08 17.59
CA THR A 25 11.83 0.92 16.69
C THR A 25 10.45 0.29 16.53
N MET A 26 9.65 0.23 17.60
CA MET A 26 8.28 -0.28 17.54
C MET A 26 7.35 0.59 16.69
N ASP A 27 7.51 1.92 16.73
CA ASP A 27 6.72 2.83 15.90
C ASP A 27 7.02 2.60 14.41
N LEU A 28 8.28 2.31 14.06
CA LEU A 28 8.68 1.98 12.70
C LEU A 28 8.12 0.63 12.23
N ILE A 29 8.15 -0.38 13.09
CA ILE A 29 7.55 -1.70 12.82
C ILE A 29 6.04 -1.54 12.59
N PHE A 30 5.33 -0.84 13.47
CA PHE A 30 3.90 -0.60 13.32
C PHE A 30 3.56 0.25 12.09
N LEU A 31 4.41 1.21 11.75
CA LEU A 31 4.24 2.00 10.54
C LEU A 31 4.38 1.13 9.29
N GLY A 32 5.40 0.27 9.23
CA GLY A 32 5.60 -0.67 8.14
C GLY A 32 4.43 -1.68 8.02
N ILE A 33 4.05 -2.31 9.11
CA ILE A 33 2.91 -3.24 9.14
C ILE A 33 1.61 -2.51 8.77
N GLY A 34 1.39 -1.30 9.31
CA GLY A 34 0.21 -0.49 9.01
C GLY A 34 0.09 -0.15 7.54
N ALA A 35 1.21 0.07 6.87
CA ALA A 35 1.26 0.34 5.45
C ALA A 35 1.01 -0.92 4.60
N VAL A 36 1.62 -2.07 4.94
CA VAL A 36 1.47 -3.33 4.19
C VAL A 36 0.10 -3.95 4.38
N VAL A 37 -0.41 -4.00 5.62
CA VAL A 37 -1.73 -4.58 5.95
C VAL A 37 -2.83 -3.56 5.63
N GLY A 38 -3.22 -3.48 4.37
CA GLY A 38 -4.22 -2.55 3.84
C GLY A 38 -5.20 -3.23 2.89
N THR A 39 -5.63 -2.50 1.86
CA THR A 39 -6.55 -2.99 0.82
C THR A 39 -6.05 -4.24 0.11
N GLY A 40 -4.73 -4.45 0.09
CA GLY A 40 -4.13 -5.66 -0.46
C GLY A 40 -4.66 -6.93 0.17
N ILE A 41 -4.76 -6.98 1.50
CA ILE A 41 -5.28 -8.15 2.19
C ILE A 41 -6.80 -8.18 2.19
N PHE A 42 -7.47 -7.05 2.37
CA PHE A 42 -8.93 -7.02 2.55
C PHE A 42 -9.73 -7.01 1.24
N VAL A 43 -9.19 -6.43 0.16
CA VAL A 43 -9.91 -6.28 -1.12
C VAL A 43 -9.28 -7.12 -2.22
N VAL A 44 -7.96 -6.92 -2.45
CA VAL A 44 -7.27 -7.51 -3.61
C VAL A 44 -7.18 -9.03 -3.50
N THR A 45 -7.05 -9.57 -2.30
CA THR A 45 -6.99 -11.03 -2.05
C THR A 45 -8.24 -11.74 -2.58
N GLY A 46 -9.44 -11.18 -2.32
CA GLY A 46 -10.70 -11.76 -2.79
C GLY A 46 -10.77 -11.78 -4.33
N VAL A 47 -10.45 -10.64 -4.96
CA VAL A 47 -10.45 -10.50 -6.43
C VAL A 47 -9.40 -11.41 -7.07
N ALA A 48 -8.20 -11.51 -6.48
CA ALA A 48 -7.14 -12.37 -6.99
C ALA A 48 -7.49 -13.86 -6.89
N ALA A 49 -8.16 -14.25 -5.81
CA ALA A 49 -8.64 -15.63 -5.64
C ALA A 49 -9.74 -15.95 -6.65
N GLU A 50 -10.73 -15.08 -6.81
CA GLU A 50 -11.88 -15.32 -7.67
C GLU A 50 -11.49 -15.39 -9.16
N ARG A 51 -10.66 -14.45 -9.64
CA ARG A 51 -10.44 -14.24 -11.07
C ARG A 51 -9.16 -14.85 -11.63
N TYR A 52 -8.16 -15.11 -10.78
CA TYR A 52 -6.82 -15.45 -11.27
C TYR A 52 -6.24 -16.73 -10.70
N ALA A 53 -6.20 -16.90 -9.39
CA ALA A 53 -5.39 -17.96 -8.78
C ALA A 53 -6.20 -19.06 -8.08
N GLY A 54 -7.46 -18.80 -7.73
CA GLY A 54 -8.23 -19.72 -6.91
C GLY A 54 -7.57 -20.02 -5.56
N PRO A 55 -7.65 -21.26 -5.06
CA PRO A 55 -6.94 -21.68 -3.86
C PRO A 55 -5.41 -21.55 -3.96
N GLY A 56 -4.86 -21.61 -5.19
CA GLY A 56 -3.44 -21.41 -5.48
C GLY A 56 -2.92 -19.98 -5.20
N LEU A 57 -3.76 -19.06 -4.76
CA LEU A 57 -3.38 -17.71 -4.37
C LEU A 57 -2.24 -17.68 -3.33
N VAL A 58 -2.13 -18.70 -2.49
CA VAL A 58 -1.01 -18.83 -1.53
C VAL A 58 0.33 -18.84 -2.27
N LEU A 59 0.41 -19.55 -3.40
CA LEU A 59 1.60 -19.55 -4.25
C LEU A 59 1.87 -18.16 -4.87
N SER A 60 0.82 -17.45 -5.25
CA SER A 60 0.92 -16.07 -5.75
C SER A 60 1.55 -15.15 -4.71
N PHE A 61 1.16 -15.25 -3.46
CA PHE A 61 1.76 -14.49 -2.36
C PHE A 61 3.24 -14.86 -2.14
N LEU A 62 3.60 -16.15 -2.23
CA LEU A 62 5.00 -16.58 -2.10
C LEU A 62 5.88 -16.03 -3.23
N VAL A 63 5.38 -16.06 -4.47
CA VAL A 63 6.08 -15.48 -5.62
C VAL A 63 6.25 -13.97 -5.47
N ALA A 64 5.18 -13.27 -5.11
CA ALA A 64 5.23 -11.83 -4.87
C ALA A 64 6.18 -11.47 -3.72
N ALA A 65 6.14 -12.22 -2.61
CA ALA A 65 7.04 -12.02 -1.48
C ALA A 65 8.51 -12.20 -1.86
N ALA A 66 8.84 -13.23 -2.65
CA ALA A 66 10.20 -13.45 -3.14
C ALA A 66 10.70 -12.25 -3.98
N ALA A 67 9.87 -11.72 -4.88
CA ALA A 67 10.21 -10.56 -5.69
C ALA A 67 10.42 -9.30 -4.82
N ILE A 68 9.59 -9.10 -3.79
CA ILE A 68 9.70 -7.97 -2.87
C ILE A 68 10.96 -8.08 -2.00
N ILE A 69 11.29 -9.26 -1.51
CA ILE A 69 12.52 -9.48 -0.73
C ILE A 69 13.75 -9.12 -1.58
N LEU A 70 13.81 -9.58 -2.83
CA LEU A 70 14.91 -9.25 -3.75
C LEU A 70 15.01 -7.73 -3.99
N SER A 71 13.89 -7.07 -4.25
CA SER A 71 13.82 -5.61 -4.39
C SER A 71 14.27 -4.91 -3.11
N GLY A 72 13.80 -5.37 -1.95
CA GLY A 72 14.15 -4.82 -0.65
C GLY A 72 15.65 -4.91 -0.34
N LEU A 73 16.31 -5.99 -0.74
CA LEU A 73 17.77 -6.13 -0.60
C LEU A 73 18.52 -5.09 -1.46
N CYS A 74 18.05 -4.83 -2.68
CA CYS A 74 18.63 -3.77 -3.53
C CYS A 74 18.47 -2.40 -2.87
N TYR A 75 17.28 -2.08 -2.33
CA TYR A 75 17.06 -0.83 -1.61
C TYR A 75 17.92 -0.71 -0.35
N ALA A 76 18.09 -1.79 0.40
CA ALA A 76 18.95 -1.81 1.57
C ALA A 76 20.43 -1.53 1.21
N GLU A 77 20.90 -2.04 0.06
CA GLU A 77 22.24 -1.74 -0.44
C GLU A 77 22.37 -0.26 -0.81
N PHE A 78 21.41 0.31 -1.55
CA PHE A 78 21.41 1.73 -1.88
C PHE A 78 21.41 2.60 -0.62
N ALA A 79 20.53 2.31 0.33
CA ALA A 79 20.43 3.05 1.58
C ALA A 79 21.72 3.01 2.42
N SER A 80 22.47 1.90 2.36
CA SER A 80 23.75 1.77 3.07
C SER A 80 24.87 2.60 2.42
N ARG A 81 24.84 2.77 1.09
CA ARG A 81 25.89 3.48 0.33
C ARG A 81 25.59 4.96 0.13
N ILE A 82 24.32 5.33 0.08
CA ILE A 82 23.85 6.68 -0.21
C ILE A 82 22.93 7.14 0.93
N PRO A 83 23.48 7.57 2.07
CA PRO A 83 22.71 7.97 3.25
C PRO A 83 22.12 9.38 3.06
N VAL A 84 21.25 9.56 2.08
CA VAL A 84 20.55 10.83 1.81
C VAL A 84 19.05 10.67 2.00
N ILE A 85 18.40 11.71 2.49
CA ILE A 85 16.95 11.76 2.61
C ILE A 85 16.35 12.00 1.23
N GLY A 86 15.35 11.21 0.82
CA GLY A 86 14.64 11.39 -0.44
C GLY A 86 14.33 10.09 -1.18
N GLY A 87 14.64 8.94 -0.59
CA GLY A 87 14.29 7.61 -1.11
C GLY A 87 14.70 7.38 -2.56
N PRO A 88 13.86 6.68 -3.36
CA PRO A 88 14.20 6.33 -4.74
C PRO A 88 14.55 7.52 -5.62
N TYR A 89 13.89 8.67 -5.43
CA TYR A 89 14.21 9.90 -6.16
C TYR A 89 15.67 10.32 -5.95
N ALA A 90 16.12 10.33 -4.70
CA ALA A 90 17.48 10.75 -4.37
C ALA A 90 18.52 9.76 -4.92
N TYR A 91 18.26 8.47 -4.86
CA TYR A 91 19.14 7.44 -5.42
C TYR A 91 19.29 7.57 -6.91
N MET A 92 18.18 7.78 -7.63
CA MET A 92 18.21 8.00 -9.07
C MET A 92 18.97 9.29 -9.44
N TYR A 93 18.85 10.34 -8.62
CA TYR A 93 19.55 11.59 -8.85
C TYR A 93 21.08 11.46 -8.70
N VAL A 94 21.51 10.70 -7.68
CA VAL A 94 22.94 10.47 -7.45
C VAL A 94 23.55 9.55 -8.52
N VAL A 95 22.84 8.50 -8.91
CA VAL A 95 23.40 7.46 -9.80
C VAL A 95 23.26 7.84 -11.27
N PHE A 96 22.05 8.20 -11.70
CA PHE A 96 21.70 8.39 -13.12
C PHE A 96 21.57 9.86 -13.53
N GLY A 97 21.43 10.77 -12.57
CA GLY A 97 21.31 12.20 -12.84
C GLY A 97 19.88 12.72 -12.87
N GLU A 98 19.76 14.00 -13.21
CA GLU A 98 18.57 14.81 -12.99
C GLU A 98 17.34 14.33 -13.76
N ILE A 99 17.48 13.96 -15.03
CA ILE A 99 16.34 13.55 -15.88
C ILE A 99 15.68 12.25 -15.37
N VAL A 100 16.50 11.26 -14.99
CA VAL A 100 15.99 9.99 -14.48
C VAL A 100 15.34 10.19 -13.10
N ALA A 101 15.93 11.03 -12.26
CA ALA A 101 15.34 11.40 -10.98
C ALA A 101 13.99 12.10 -11.16
N TRP A 102 13.89 13.03 -12.11
CA TRP A 102 12.64 13.73 -12.42
C TRP A 102 11.54 12.77 -12.88
N MET A 103 11.86 11.84 -13.79
CA MET A 103 10.91 10.79 -14.22
C MET A 103 10.47 9.92 -13.04
N THR A 104 11.43 9.49 -12.19
CA THR A 104 11.14 8.70 -11.00
C THR A 104 10.23 9.47 -10.03
N GLY A 105 10.46 10.77 -9.85
CA GLY A 105 9.61 11.62 -9.02
C GLY A 105 8.15 11.64 -9.50
N TRP A 106 7.93 11.79 -10.80
CA TRP A 106 6.59 11.71 -11.39
C TRP A 106 5.95 10.34 -11.22
N MET A 107 6.72 9.26 -11.41
CA MET A 107 6.21 7.89 -11.19
C MET A 107 5.76 7.68 -9.74
N ILE A 108 6.53 8.16 -8.77
CA ILE A 108 6.18 8.08 -7.35
C ILE A 108 4.91 8.88 -7.05
N ILE A 109 4.76 10.09 -7.60
CA ILE A 109 3.53 10.88 -7.44
C ILE A 109 2.32 10.14 -8.00
N CYS A 110 2.43 9.58 -9.21
CA CYS A 110 1.37 8.79 -9.82
C CYS A 110 1.05 7.54 -8.99
N GLU A 111 2.05 6.85 -8.47
CA GLU A 111 1.89 5.67 -7.62
C GLU A 111 1.07 6.00 -6.37
N PHE A 112 1.45 7.03 -5.61
CA PHE A 112 0.71 7.44 -4.41
C PHE A 112 -0.72 7.89 -4.74
N PHE A 113 -0.90 8.63 -5.84
CA PHE A 113 -2.21 9.08 -6.27
C PHE A 113 -3.15 7.90 -6.58
N LEU A 114 -2.65 6.92 -7.33
CA LEU A 114 -3.41 5.71 -7.67
C LEU A 114 -3.66 4.85 -6.43
N ALA A 115 -2.68 4.73 -5.53
CA ALA A 115 -2.83 3.99 -4.28
C ALA A 115 -3.93 4.58 -3.40
N VAL A 116 -3.93 5.90 -3.17
CA VAL A 116 -4.98 6.58 -2.39
C VAL A 116 -6.35 6.38 -3.02
N SER A 117 -6.46 6.53 -4.34
CA SER A 117 -7.71 6.34 -5.07
C SER A 117 -8.23 4.90 -4.94
N SER A 118 -7.36 3.90 -5.07
CA SER A 118 -7.70 2.48 -4.94
C SER A 118 -8.17 2.14 -3.52
N VAL A 119 -7.46 2.66 -2.51
CA VAL A 119 -7.82 2.46 -1.09
C VAL A 119 -9.18 3.09 -0.78
N ALA A 120 -9.40 4.32 -1.24
CA ALA A 120 -10.65 5.04 -1.01
C ALA A 120 -11.85 4.34 -1.68
N SER A 121 -11.68 3.87 -2.91
CA SER A 121 -12.73 3.10 -3.61
C SER A 121 -13.01 1.75 -2.95
N GLY A 122 -11.97 1.06 -2.48
CA GLY A 122 -12.13 -0.18 -1.71
C GLY A 122 -12.93 0.04 -0.41
N TRP A 123 -12.62 1.11 0.33
CA TRP A 123 -13.36 1.51 1.51
C TRP A 123 -14.82 1.85 1.18
N SER A 124 -15.04 2.64 0.12
CA SER A 124 -16.38 2.99 -0.35
C SER A 124 -17.23 1.75 -0.63
N GLY A 125 -16.66 0.74 -1.30
CA GLY A 125 -17.35 -0.51 -1.58
C GLY A 125 -17.83 -1.24 -0.32
N TYR A 126 -17.01 -1.27 0.74
CA TYR A 126 -17.42 -1.86 2.02
C TYR A 126 -18.52 -1.07 2.72
N VAL A 127 -18.45 0.28 2.69
CA VAL A 127 -19.48 1.13 3.30
C VAL A 127 -20.79 1.00 2.54
N HIS A 128 -20.75 0.94 1.20
CA HIS A 128 -21.95 0.68 0.40
C HIS A 128 -22.59 -0.66 0.77
N GLY A 129 -21.80 -1.75 0.81
CA GLY A 129 -22.32 -3.07 1.19
C GLY A 129 -22.91 -3.08 2.61
N PHE A 130 -22.33 -2.33 3.55
CA PHE A 130 -22.86 -2.18 4.89
C PHE A 130 -24.17 -1.39 4.91
N LEU A 131 -24.24 -0.25 4.22
CA LEU A 131 -25.45 0.56 4.12
C LEU A 131 -26.61 -0.22 3.46
N ASP A 132 -26.31 -0.95 2.39
CA ASP A 132 -27.30 -1.78 1.69
C ASP A 132 -27.86 -2.87 2.62
N SER A 133 -27.01 -3.45 3.49
CA SER A 133 -27.45 -4.44 4.48
C SER A 133 -28.39 -3.88 5.54
N LEU A 134 -28.33 -2.55 5.79
CA LEU A 134 -29.21 -1.81 6.68
C LEU A 134 -30.47 -1.26 5.96
N GLY A 135 -30.61 -1.49 4.65
CA GLY A 135 -31.71 -0.99 3.84
C GLY A 135 -31.56 0.47 3.38
N PHE A 136 -30.37 1.06 3.56
CA PHE A 136 -30.06 2.41 3.09
C PHE A 136 -29.22 2.32 1.79
N SER A 137 -29.82 2.59 0.64
CA SER A 137 -29.09 2.72 -0.62
C SER A 137 -28.85 4.18 -0.97
N LEU A 138 -27.61 4.52 -1.31
CA LEU A 138 -27.30 5.85 -1.85
C LEU A 138 -27.80 5.97 -3.30
N PRO A 139 -28.13 7.20 -3.75
CA PRO A 139 -28.45 7.45 -5.14
C PRO A 139 -27.33 6.93 -6.05
N GLN A 140 -27.69 6.23 -7.12
CA GLN A 140 -26.73 5.61 -8.04
C GLN A 140 -25.69 6.60 -8.59
N ALA A 141 -26.08 7.85 -8.79
CA ALA A 141 -25.20 8.92 -9.24
C ALA A 141 -24.01 9.21 -8.27
N LEU A 142 -24.16 8.87 -6.98
CA LEU A 142 -23.18 9.15 -5.91
C LEU A 142 -22.49 7.88 -5.38
N SER A 143 -22.73 6.72 -5.99
CA SER A 143 -22.35 5.42 -5.46
C SER A 143 -21.09 4.81 -6.08
N GLY A 144 -20.37 5.54 -6.92
CA GLY A 144 -19.17 4.98 -7.54
C GLY A 144 -18.42 5.92 -8.45
N ALA A 145 -17.27 5.45 -8.93
CA ALA A 145 -16.43 6.15 -9.88
C ALA A 145 -17.20 6.55 -11.15
N TYR A 146 -16.70 7.57 -11.84
CA TYR A 146 -17.32 8.07 -13.06
C TYR A 146 -17.51 6.99 -14.10
N ASN A 147 -18.76 6.57 -14.31
CA ASN A 147 -19.16 5.61 -15.33
C ASN A 147 -20.58 5.95 -15.83
N PRO A 148 -20.69 6.78 -16.88
CA PRO A 148 -21.98 7.22 -17.41
C PRO A 148 -22.88 6.07 -17.88
N THR A 149 -22.30 4.96 -18.35
CA THR A 149 -23.07 3.79 -18.79
C THR A 149 -23.82 3.12 -17.65
N ASN A 150 -23.26 3.19 -16.45
CA ASN A 150 -23.86 2.66 -15.22
C ASN A 150 -24.60 3.75 -14.42
N GLY A 151 -24.63 5.00 -14.88
CA GLY A 151 -25.28 6.11 -14.18
C GLY A 151 -24.56 6.58 -12.92
N THR A 152 -23.29 6.22 -12.72
CA THR A 152 -22.48 6.68 -11.61
C THR A 152 -21.60 7.85 -12.04
N TYR A 153 -21.51 8.89 -11.22
CA TYR A 153 -20.75 10.11 -11.53
C TYR A 153 -19.71 10.45 -10.49
N ILE A 154 -20.01 10.24 -9.21
CA ILE A 154 -19.13 10.59 -8.09
C ILE A 154 -19.22 9.50 -7.03
N ASP A 155 -18.09 9.09 -6.48
CA ASP A 155 -18.03 8.26 -5.29
C ASP A 155 -17.96 9.17 -4.05
N LEU A 156 -19.14 9.49 -3.50
CA LEU A 156 -19.26 10.40 -2.37
C LEU A 156 -18.54 9.87 -1.11
N ILE A 157 -18.64 8.56 -0.86
CA ILE A 157 -18.02 7.94 0.32
C ILE A 157 -16.50 7.96 0.19
N ALA A 158 -15.96 7.63 -0.98
CA ALA A 158 -14.53 7.72 -1.24
C ALA A 158 -14.01 9.14 -1.07
N MET A 159 -14.75 10.14 -1.58
CA MET A 159 -14.39 11.54 -1.43
C MET A 159 -14.38 11.97 0.04
N LEU A 160 -15.40 11.61 0.81
CA LEU A 160 -15.51 11.97 2.22
C LEU A 160 -14.38 11.35 3.05
N VAL A 161 -14.02 10.08 2.81
CA VAL A 161 -12.93 9.44 3.56
C VAL A 161 -11.58 10.08 3.24
N VAL A 162 -11.31 10.43 1.97
CA VAL A 162 -10.08 11.13 1.60
C VAL A 162 -9.99 12.49 2.28
N VAL A 163 -11.07 13.27 2.27
CA VAL A 163 -11.11 14.58 2.96
C VAL A 163 -10.91 14.42 4.47
N ALA A 164 -11.59 13.46 5.09
CA ALA A 164 -11.47 13.20 6.52
C ALA A 164 -10.05 12.80 6.92
N VAL A 165 -9.43 11.87 6.17
CA VAL A 165 -8.05 11.42 6.42
C VAL A 165 -7.06 12.56 6.18
N THR A 166 -7.23 13.33 5.11
CA THR A 166 -6.36 14.48 4.81
C THR A 166 -6.42 15.53 5.94
N PHE A 167 -7.63 15.84 6.41
CA PHE A 167 -7.80 16.73 7.56
C PHE A 167 -7.09 16.16 8.80
N TRP A 168 -7.22 14.88 9.05
CA TRP A 168 -6.60 14.24 10.23
C TRP A 168 -5.07 14.20 10.16
N VAL A 169 -4.51 13.87 8.99
CA VAL A 169 -3.05 13.87 8.77
C VAL A 169 -2.46 15.28 8.84
N SER A 170 -3.24 16.32 8.52
CA SER A 170 -2.80 17.72 8.67
C SER A 170 -2.66 18.19 10.13
N LEU A 171 -3.18 17.41 11.08
CA LEU A 171 -2.97 17.62 12.50
C LEU A 171 -1.55 17.21 12.92
N GLU A 172 -1.25 17.24 14.22
CA GLU A 172 0.08 16.90 14.72
C GLU A 172 0.53 15.49 14.31
N ALA A 173 1.79 15.35 13.88
CA ALA A 173 2.41 14.06 13.51
C ALA A 173 2.33 12.99 14.62
N LYS A 174 2.41 13.39 15.90
CA LYS A 174 2.25 12.48 17.04
C LYS A 174 0.85 11.86 17.11
N THR A 175 -0.18 12.62 16.79
CA THR A 175 -1.57 12.16 16.77
C THR A 175 -1.77 11.18 15.61
N ALA A 176 -1.22 11.46 14.44
CA ALA A 176 -1.25 10.56 13.28
C ALA A 176 -0.58 9.21 13.59
N LEU A 177 0.58 9.20 14.27
CA LEU A 177 1.28 7.97 14.66
C LEU A 177 0.49 7.15 15.68
N ARG A 178 -0.11 7.78 16.69
CA ARG A 178 -0.95 7.08 17.68
C ARG A 178 -2.15 6.41 17.02
N LEU A 179 -2.79 7.13 16.12
CA LEU A 179 -3.93 6.58 15.36
C LEU A 179 -3.48 5.41 14.48
N ASN A 180 -2.36 5.54 13.77
CA ASN A 180 -1.81 4.45 12.98
C ASN A 180 -1.56 3.20 13.84
N ASN A 181 -0.91 3.34 14.99
CA ASN A 181 -0.65 2.22 15.89
C ASN A 181 -1.95 1.56 16.39
N LEU A 182 -2.96 2.37 16.76
CA LEU A 182 -4.28 1.85 17.13
C LEU A 182 -4.92 1.07 15.97
N MET A 183 -4.90 1.62 14.76
CA MET A 183 -5.46 0.97 13.57
C MET A 183 -4.75 -0.34 13.24
N VAL A 184 -3.44 -0.44 13.49
CA VAL A 184 -2.70 -1.71 13.32
C VAL A 184 -3.23 -2.78 14.27
N PHE A 185 -3.44 -2.47 15.55
CA PHE A 185 -4.04 -3.42 16.49
C PHE A 185 -5.44 -3.84 16.07
N VAL A 186 -6.28 -2.89 15.65
CA VAL A 186 -7.64 -3.18 15.15
C VAL A 186 -7.59 -4.10 13.93
N LYS A 187 -6.71 -3.83 12.95
CA LYS A 187 -6.53 -4.68 11.76
C LYS A 187 -6.15 -6.11 12.15
N PHE A 188 -5.18 -6.29 13.06
CA PHE A 188 -4.81 -7.62 13.52
C PHE A 188 -5.96 -8.32 14.26
N GLY A 189 -6.70 -7.60 15.09
CA GLY A 189 -7.88 -8.13 15.75
C GLY A 189 -8.94 -8.62 14.76
N ILE A 190 -9.20 -7.86 13.72
CA ILE A 190 -10.16 -8.23 12.66
C ILE A 190 -9.66 -9.45 11.88
N ILE A 191 -8.38 -9.49 11.49
CA ILE A 191 -7.80 -10.64 10.79
C ILE A 191 -7.88 -11.91 11.66
N LEU A 192 -7.51 -11.80 12.94
CA LEU A 192 -7.58 -12.92 13.88
C LEU A 192 -9.00 -13.41 14.04
N LEU A 193 -9.96 -12.49 14.23
CA LEU A 193 -11.38 -12.82 14.31
C LEU A 193 -11.86 -13.55 13.05
N PHE A 194 -11.51 -13.02 11.88
CA PHE A 194 -11.86 -13.62 10.59
C PHE A 194 -11.30 -15.04 10.44
N VAL A 195 -10.03 -15.26 10.83
CA VAL A 195 -9.40 -16.58 10.79
C VAL A 195 -10.06 -17.54 11.78
N LEU A 196 -10.28 -17.09 13.01
CA LEU A 196 -10.89 -17.94 14.06
C LEU A 196 -12.32 -18.37 13.71
N VAL A 197 -13.12 -17.44 13.19
CA VAL A 197 -14.49 -17.77 12.75
C VAL A 197 -14.45 -18.56 11.45
N GLY A 198 -13.63 -18.16 10.49
CA GLY A 198 -13.53 -18.78 9.17
C GLY A 198 -13.11 -20.25 9.22
N ILE A 199 -12.25 -20.64 10.16
CA ILE A 199 -11.74 -22.02 10.25
C ILE A 199 -12.87 -23.06 10.43
N PHE A 200 -13.97 -22.65 11.05
CA PHE A 200 -15.15 -23.54 11.24
C PHE A 200 -15.96 -23.71 9.95
N TYR A 201 -15.80 -22.83 8.97
CA TYR A 201 -16.52 -22.87 7.69
C TYR A 201 -15.69 -23.41 6.54
N VAL A 202 -14.42 -23.78 6.78
CA VAL A 202 -13.53 -24.34 5.78
C VAL A 202 -14.04 -25.70 5.30
N LYS A 203 -14.29 -25.81 4.01
CA LYS A 203 -14.63 -27.07 3.35
C LYS A 203 -13.43 -27.51 2.49
N PRO A 204 -12.74 -28.62 2.81
CA PRO A 204 -11.57 -29.09 2.03
C PRO A 204 -11.87 -29.33 0.55
N THR A 205 -13.13 -29.64 0.21
CA THR A 205 -13.58 -29.83 -1.18
C THR A 205 -13.40 -28.57 -2.04
N ASN A 206 -13.42 -27.37 -1.44
CA ASN A 206 -13.24 -26.12 -2.15
C ASN A 206 -11.78 -25.87 -2.58
N TRP A 207 -10.83 -26.72 -2.13
CA TRP A 207 -9.43 -26.62 -2.54
C TRP A 207 -9.13 -27.41 -3.83
N GLN A 208 -10.13 -28.04 -4.43
CA GLN A 208 -9.98 -28.79 -5.67
C GLN A 208 -10.79 -28.14 -6.80
N PRO A 209 -10.17 -27.84 -7.95
CA PRO A 209 -8.75 -27.92 -8.24
C PRO A 209 -7.94 -26.83 -7.56
N PHE A 210 -6.73 -27.16 -7.02
CA PHE A 210 -5.91 -26.18 -6.26
C PHE A 210 -5.40 -25.03 -7.13
N ILE A 211 -5.10 -25.29 -8.40
CA ILE A 211 -4.65 -24.30 -9.39
C ILE A 211 -5.63 -24.32 -10.58
N PRO A 212 -6.84 -23.74 -10.46
CA PRO A 212 -7.87 -23.84 -11.52
C PRO A 212 -7.48 -23.16 -12.81
N TYR A 213 -6.67 -22.11 -12.75
CA TYR A 213 -6.20 -21.32 -13.90
C TYR A 213 -4.73 -21.63 -14.28
N GLY A 214 -4.18 -22.72 -13.79
CA GLY A 214 -2.78 -23.10 -14.03
C GLY A 214 -1.75 -22.14 -13.43
N PHE A 215 -0.48 -22.35 -13.77
CA PHE A 215 0.60 -21.47 -13.29
C PHE A 215 0.48 -20.02 -13.82
N SER A 216 -0.07 -19.83 -15.01
CA SER A 216 -0.34 -18.50 -15.55
C SER A 216 -1.25 -17.69 -14.61
N GLY A 217 -2.28 -18.34 -14.05
CA GLY A 217 -3.15 -17.73 -13.06
C GLY A 217 -2.43 -17.37 -11.77
N VAL A 218 -1.50 -18.23 -11.31
CA VAL A 218 -0.66 -17.96 -10.13
C VAL A 218 0.22 -16.73 -10.36
N PHE A 219 0.87 -16.59 -11.53
CA PHE A 219 1.68 -15.42 -11.85
C PHE A 219 0.85 -14.14 -12.02
N SER A 220 -0.33 -14.24 -12.63
CA SER A 220 -1.25 -13.10 -12.73
C SER A 220 -1.76 -12.66 -11.36
N GLY A 221 -2.08 -13.62 -10.49
CA GLY A 221 -2.40 -13.36 -9.10
C GLY A 221 -1.22 -12.73 -8.35
N ALA A 222 0.01 -13.21 -8.58
CA ALA A 222 1.22 -12.65 -7.98
C ALA A 222 1.45 -11.19 -8.40
N ALA A 223 1.24 -10.84 -9.66
CA ALA A 223 1.33 -9.46 -10.14
C ALA A 223 0.31 -8.54 -9.45
N LEU A 224 -0.91 -9.03 -9.23
CA LEU A 224 -1.96 -8.26 -8.56
C LEU A 224 -1.65 -8.08 -7.05
N VAL A 225 -1.22 -9.15 -6.35
CA VAL A 225 -0.92 -9.05 -4.92
C VAL A 225 0.44 -8.40 -4.66
N PHE A 226 1.33 -8.32 -5.66
CA PHE A 226 2.58 -7.57 -5.56
C PHE A 226 2.33 -6.11 -5.21
N PHE A 227 1.35 -5.47 -5.86
CA PHE A 227 0.93 -4.10 -5.52
C PHE A 227 0.53 -3.98 -4.05
N ALA A 228 -0.15 -4.98 -3.53
CA ALA A 228 -0.62 -5.02 -2.15
C ALA A 228 0.51 -5.12 -1.11
N LEU A 229 1.60 -5.78 -1.47
CA LEU A 229 2.75 -6.03 -0.61
C LEU A 229 3.88 -5.00 -0.81
N SER A 230 3.92 -4.31 -1.98
CA SER A 230 5.01 -3.44 -2.36
C SER A 230 4.85 -2.03 -1.81
N LEU A 231 5.27 -1.83 -0.57
CA LEU A 231 5.35 -0.52 0.07
C LEU A 231 6.79 -0.21 0.52
N ILE A 232 7.77 -0.75 -0.19
CA ILE A 232 9.20 -0.66 0.15
C ILE A 232 9.65 0.80 0.24
N HIS A 233 9.15 1.68 -0.63
CA HIS A 233 9.56 3.08 -0.67
C HIS A 233 8.94 3.94 0.45
N ILE A 234 7.92 3.46 1.14
CA ILE A 234 7.28 4.22 2.24
C ILE A 234 8.07 4.08 3.53
N SER A 235 8.79 2.97 3.71
CA SER A 235 9.54 2.71 4.93
C SER A 235 10.93 3.36 4.97
N GLU A 236 11.44 3.82 3.83
CA GLU A 236 12.80 4.38 3.73
C GLU A 236 13.00 5.76 4.38
N PRO A 237 12.07 6.73 4.27
CA PRO A 237 12.24 8.04 4.90
C PRO A 237 12.28 8.00 6.43
N THR A 238 11.96 6.87 7.03
CA THR A 238 11.83 6.71 8.47
C THR A 238 13.05 6.08 9.15
N ARG A 239 14.13 5.79 8.39
CA ARG A 239 15.36 5.26 8.98
C ARG A 239 15.97 6.31 9.91
N PRO A 240 16.12 6.03 11.23
CA PRO A 240 16.92 6.89 12.10
C PRO A 240 18.39 6.69 11.74
N TYR A 241 19.06 7.76 11.38
CA TYR A 241 20.51 7.82 11.32
C TYR A 241 21.08 7.96 12.73
#